data_cea178a14db430e7e39287481f9e9ead
#
_entry.id   cea178a14db430e7e39287481f9e9ead
#
_cell.length_a   1.000
_cell.length_b   1.000
_cell.length_c   1.000
_cell.angle_alpha   90.00
_cell.angle_beta   90.00
_cell.angle_gamma   90.00
#
_symmetry.space_group_name_H-M   'P 1'
#
loop_
_entity.id
_entity.type
_entity.pdbx_description
1 polymer ?
#
loop_
_entity_poly.entity_id
_entity_poly.type
_entity_poly.pdbx_seq_one_letter_code
_entity_poly.pdbx_strand_id
1 'polypeptide(L)'
;MKLKFLAFLFLGIVNVQAQKLKKGLPAKKPAITQMVSTKTTEGIFANIVTTKGTIIVQLEYQKTPVTVANFVSLAEGKNPFVTNEKLKGKPFYDGLKFHRVLKDFMIQGGDPAGNGSGGPGYAFKDEFTDLKHNKGGILSMANSGPASNGSQFFITHKDTPWLDGVHTVFGHVTQGMDVVNKIEQNDQIIKITISRKGALALKFNAVKIFSDYYANKAEDAKKQAAIDTENKAKQAAIQAENKRIYLEKYGTVIKEKAAFLAATKATATTTASGLQYVLLQKGTDVKPANGSTIYFKYAGYFEDGNVFDTNFEEV
;
A
#
# COMPACT_ATOMS: atom_id res chain seq x y z
N MET A 1 -8.49 -29.11 -35.88
CA MET A 1 -7.25 -29.81 -35.49
C MET A 1 -7.28 -29.98 -33.98
N LYS A 2 -7.51 -31.20 -33.47
CA LYS A 2 -7.74 -31.45 -32.05
C LYS A 2 -6.42 -31.62 -31.33
N LEU A 3 -6.09 -30.76 -30.36
CA LEU A 3 -4.90 -30.87 -29.52
C LEU A 3 -5.23 -31.75 -28.31
N LYS A 4 -4.58 -32.92 -28.24
CA LYS A 4 -4.74 -33.86 -27.12
C LYS A 4 -3.79 -33.49 -25.99
N PHE A 5 -4.33 -33.24 -24.81
CA PHE A 5 -3.56 -33.14 -23.56
C PHE A 5 -3.18 -34.56 -23.09
N LEU A 6 -1.89 -34.82 -22.89
CA LEU A 6 -1.34 -36.03 -22.32
C LEU A 6 -1.00 -35.77 -20.84
N ALA A 7 -1.77 -36.39 -19.94
CA ALA A 7 -1.50 -36.38 -18.50
C ALA A 7 -0.55 -37.53 -18.14
N PHE A 8 0.61 -37.22 -17.56
CA PHE A 8 1.51 -38.25 -16.98
C PHE A 8 1.17 -38.46 -15.50
N LEU A 9 0.73 -39.67 -15.21
CA LEU A 9 0.51 -40.15 -13.85
C LEU A 9 1.78 -40.92 -13.39
N PHE A 10 2.48 -40.39 -12.37
CA PHE A 10 3.59 -41.12 -11.73
C PHE A 10 3.07 -41.89 -10.53
N LEU A 11 3.05 -43.23 -10.65
CA LEU A 11 2.79 -44.15 -9.54
C LEU A 11 4.15 -44.50 -8.90
N GLY A 12 4.42 -43.98 -7.72
CA GLY A 12 5.56 -44.38 -6.90
C GLY A 12 5.19 -45.57 -5.98
N ILE A 13 5.80 -46.71 -6.22
CA ILE A 13 5.66 -47.91 -5.35
C ILE A 13 6.59 -47.75 -4.15
N VAL A 14 6.03 -47.69 -2.95
CA VAL A 14 6.79 -47.69 -1.69
C VAL A 14 6.88 -49.13 -1.20
N ASN A 15 8.08 -49.71 -1.23
CA ASN A 15 8.38 -50.99 -0.60
C ASN A 15 8.67 -50.77 0.90
N VAL A 16 7.81 -51.29 1.76
CA VAL A 16 8.04 -51.35 3.20
C VAL A 16 8.65 -52.73 3.54
N GLN A 17 9.92 -52.76 3.92
CA GLN A 17 10.53 -53.92 4.55
C GLN A 17 10.59 -53.73 6.06
N ALA A 18 9.90 -54.60 6.78
CA ALA A 18 9.95 -54.68 8.24
C ALA A 18 11.20 -55.45 8.68
N GLN A 19 12.08 -54.82 9.44
CA GLN A 19 13.16 -55.50 10.15
C GLN A 19 12.92 -55.49 11.66
N LYS A 20 13.10 -56.71 12.25
CA LYS A 20 12.85 -57.07 13.66
C LYS A 20 13.79 -56.35 14.63
N LEU A 21 13.21 -55.86 15.73
CA LEU A 21 13.91 -55.33 16.91
C LEU A 21 14.89 -56.36 17.53
N LYS A 22 16.11 -55.92 17.80
CA LYS A 22 16.94 -56.45 18.90
C LYS A 22 17.10 -55.35 19.96
N LYS A 23 16.70 -55.69 21.20
CA LYS A 23 16.88 -54.87 22.40
C LYS A 23 18.37 -54.78 22.75
N GLY A 24 18.91 -53.56 22.86
CA GLY A 24 20.18 -53.25 23.49
C GLY A 24 20.02 -51.99 24.31
N LEU A 25 20.43 -52.01 25.59
CA LEU A 25 20.36 -50.95 26.58
C LEU A 25 21.17 -49.71 26.20
N PRO A 26 20.80 -48.49 26.69
CA PRO A 26 21.25 -47.22 26.10
C PRO A 26 22.59 -46.77 26.66
N ALA A 27 23.56 -46.52 25.76
CA ALA A 27 24.72 -45.70 26.07
C ALA A 27 24.33 -44.22 26.01
N LYS A 28 24.47 -43.52 27.14
CA LYS A 28 24.32 -42.06 27.26
C LYS A 28 25.32 -41.38 26.32
N LYS A 29 24.84 -40.82 25.19
CA LYS A 29 25.61 -39.87 24.39
C LYS A 29 25.46 -38.49 24.98
N PRO A 30 26.54 -37.68 25.03
CA PRO A 30 26.45 -36.28 25.49
C PRO A 30 25.53 -35.50 24.57
N ALA A 31 24.64 -34.71 25.16
CA ALA A 31 23.78 -33.78 24.45
C ALA A 31 24.67 -32.77 23.71
N ILE A 32 24.72 -32.89 22.38
CA ILE A 32 25.20 -31.79 21.53
C ILE A 32 24.13 -30.71 21.63
N THR A 33 24.37 -29.73 22.48
CA THR A 33 23.63 -28.48 22.46
C THR A 33 23.82 -27.91 21.05
N GLN A 34 22.84 -28.09 20.18
CA GLN A 34 22.76 -27.30 18.97
C GLN A 34 22.74 -25.85 19.41
N MET A 35 23.85 -25.13 19.27
CA MET A 35 23.86 -23.68 19.26
C MET A 35 22.94 -23.28 18.11
N VAL A 36 21.71 -22.94 18.45
CA VAL A 36 20.86 -22.15 17.56
C VAL A 36 21.63 -20.87 17.31
N SER A 37 22.32 -20.81 16.18
CA SER A 37 22.89 -19.57 15.68
C SER A 37 21.73 -18.63 15.47
N THR A 38 21.40 -17.83 16.48
CA THR A 38 20.56 -16.67 16.33
C THR A 38 21.35 -15.70 15.43
N LYS A 39 21.12 -15.83 14.12
CA LYS A 39 21.59 -14.85 13.14
C LYS A 39 21.04 -13.53 13.60
N THR A 40 21.85 -12.76 14.30
CA THR A 40 21.47 -11.43 14.79
C THR A 40 21.14 -10.62 13.55
N THR A 41 19.87 -10.34 13.33
CA THR A 41 19.42 -9.57 12.16
C THR A 41 20.10 -8.20 12.25
N GLU A 42 20.96 -7.90 11.29
CA GLU A 42 21.60 -6.59 11.19
C GLU A 42 20.58 -5.56 10.70
N GLY A 43 20.72 -4.31 11.14
CA GLY A 43 19.84 -3.24 10.73
C GLY A 43 19.68 -2.13 11.77
N ILE A 44 18.80 -1.20 11.46
CA ILE A 44 18.35 -0.16 12.37
C ILE A 44 16.94 -0.53 12.84
N PHE A 45 16.73 -0.50 14.15
CA PHE A 45 15.45 -0.86 14.76
C PHE A 45 14.95 0.27 15.64
N ALA A 46 13.65 0.53 15.59
CA ALA A 46 12.94 1.38 16.51
C ALA A 46 12.15 0.52 17.51
N ASN A 47 12.44 0.69 18.82
CA ASN A 47 11.65 0.11 19.89
C ASN A 47 10.64 1.16 20.34
N ILE A 48 9.39 1.00 19.97
CA ILE A 48 8.28 1.90 20.28
C ILE A 48 7.57 1.35 21.52
N VAL A 49 7.86 1.92 22.68
CA VAL A 49 7.19 1.58 23.93
C VAL A 49 5.88 2.37 24.01
N THR A 50 4.77 1.69 24.19
CA THR A 50 3.43 2.29 24.24
C THR A 50 2.72 1.91 25.54
N THR A 51 1.57 2.52 25.80
CA THR A 51 0.68 2.16 26.93
C THR A 51 0.13 0.73 26.83
N LYS A 52 0.17 0.09 25.65
CA LYS A 52 -0.33 -1.28 25.41
C LYS A 52 0.80 -2.32 25.29
N GLY A 53 2.06 -1.89 25.30
CA GLY A 53 3.23 -2.77 25.16
C GLY A 53 4.28 -2.21 24.20
N THR A 54 5.22 -3.04 23.78
CA THR A 54 6.35 -2.64 22.93
C THR A 54 6.17 -3.19 21.51
N ILE A 55 6.37 -2.32 20.53
CA ILE A 55 6.41 -2.65 19.09
C ILE A 55 7.86 -2.48 18.64
N ILE A 56 8.44 -3.50 18.00
CA ILE A 56 9.78 -3.42 17.41
C ILE A 56 9.64 -3.37 15.90
N VAL A 57 10.19 -2.31 15.30
CA VAL A 57 10.15 -2.04 13.87
C VAL A 57 11.56 -2.07 13.31
N GLN A 58 11.81 -2.79 12.22
CA GLN A 58 13.01 -2.66 11.42
C GLN A 58 12.84 -1.52 10.41
N LEU A 59 13.84 -0.63 10.33
CA LEU A 59 13.83 0.54 9.45
C LEU A 59 14.61 0.26 8.17
N GLU A 60 14.05 0.65 7.04
CA GLU A 60 14.58 0.40 5.69
C GLU A 60 15.58 1.50 5.26
N TYR A 61 16.60 1.73 6.10
CA TYR A 61 17.55 2.83 5.97
C TYR A 61 18.38 2.85 4.68
N GLN A 62 18.49 1.70 3.99
CA GLN A 62 19.18 1.61 2.70
C GLN A 62 18.28 2.03 1.53
N LYS A 63 16.97 1.77 1.63
CA LYS A 63 15.99 2.04 0.56
C LYS A 63 15.37 3.43 0.69
N THR A 64 15.15 3.88 1.93
CA THR A 64 14.52 5.18 2.23
C THR A 64 15.37 5.98 3.23
N PRO A 65 16.63 6.32 2.85
CA PRO A 65 17.61 6.89 3.77
C PRO A 65 17.19 8.24 4.36
N VAL A 66 16.54 9.12 3.61
CA VAL A 66 16.10 10.44 4.10
C VAL A 66 14.94 10.30 5.08
N THR A 67 13.97 9.45 4.77
CA THR A 67 12.81 9.17 5.63
C THR A 67 13.23 8.54 6.96
N VAL A 68 14.11 7.52 6.90
CA VAL A 68 14.65 6.90 8.10
C VAL A 68 15.51 7.90 8.89
N ALA A 69 16.32 8.74 8.21
CA ALA A 69 17.12 9.77 8.88
C ALA A 69 16.25 10.82 9.58
N ASN A 70 15.14 11.24 8.97
CA ASN A 70 14.15 12.09 9.60
C ASN A 70 13.58 11.44 10.87
N PHE A 71 13.03 10.24 10.75
CA PHE A 71 12.41 9.52 11.86
C PHE A 71 13.41 9.28 13.01
N VAL A 72 14.61 8.80 12.71
CA VAL A 72 15.66 8.52 13.70
C VAL A 72 16.14 9.79 14.39
N SER A 73 16.41 10.87 13.64
CA SER A 73 16.88 12.12 14.24
C SER A 73 15.81 12.79 15.12
N LEU A 74 14.54 12.67 14.75
CA LEU A 74 13.41 13.08 15.58
C LEU A 74 13.30 12.23 16.86
N ALA A 75 13.34 10.89 16.73
CA ALA A 75 13.26 9.98 17.88
C ALA A 75 14.43 10.18 18.87
N GLU A 76 15.63 10.49 18.38
CA GLU A 76 16.80 10.77 19.23
C GLU A 76 16.85 12.21 19.73
N GLY A 77 15.92 13.09 19.33
CA GLY A 77 15.92 14.51 19.72
C GLY A 77 17.07 15.32 19.10
N LYS A 78 17.65 14.83 17.99
CA LYS A 78 18.84 15.43 17.35
C LYS A 78 18.55 16.13 16.04
N ASN A 79 17.29 16.20 15.61
CA ASN A 79 16.92 16.87 14.37
C ASN A 79 17.02 18.39 14.54
N PRO A 80 17.93 19.09 13.79
CA PRO A 80 18.17 20.52 14.00
C PRO A 80 17.08 21.42 13.42
N PHE A 81 16.18 20.88 12.60
CA PHE A 81 15.17 21.66 11.88
C PHE A 81 13.80 21.71 12.57
N VAL A 82 13.66 21.09 13.75
CA VAL A 82 12.45 21.18 14.55
C VAL A 82 12.21 22.63 14.96
N THR A 83 11.04 23.19 14.57
CA THR A 83 10.69 24.60 14.84
C THR A 83 9.96 24.79 16.16
N ASN A 84 9.33 23.74 16.71
CA ASN A 84 8.65 23.81 18.00
C ASN A 84 9.66 23.83 19.14
N GLU A 85 9.84 24.98 19.79
CA GLU A 85 10.82 25.19 20.88
C GLU A 85 10.63 24.24 22.07
N LYS A 86 9.42 23.73 22.31
CA LYS A 86 9.14 22.76 23.38
C LYS A 86 9.67 21.38 23.06
N LEU A 87 9.81 21.05 21.79
CA LEU A 87 10.26 19.73 21.28
C LEU A 87 11.69 19.74 20.73
N LYS A 88 12.22 20.91 20.45
CA LYS A 88 13.59 21.09 19.93
C LYS A 88 14.62 20.52 20.90
N GLY A 89 15.53 19.70 20.41
CA GLY A 89 16.56 19.05 21.21
C GLY A 89 16.07 17.96 22.15
N LYS A 90 14.83 17.52 22.03
CA LYS A 90 14.22 16.44 22.84
C LYS A 90 13.72 15.31 21.94
N PRO A 91 13.64 14.06 22.46
CA PRO A 91 12.99 12.97 21.76
C PRO A 91 11.56 13.38 21.35
N PHE A 92 11.37 13.57 20.05
CA PHE A 92 10.17 14.22 19.51
C PHE A 92 8.88 13.44 19.74
N TYR A 93 8.97 12.11 19.71
CA TYR A 93 7.81 11.23 19.79
C TYR A 93 7.36 10.88 21.21
N ASP A 94 8.20 11.11 22.21
CA ASP A 94 7.93 10.73 23.58
C ASP A 94 6.70 11.50 24.12
N GLY A 95 5.71 10.77 24.63
CA GLY A 95 4.46 11.31 25.13
C GLY A 95 3.39 11.62 24.07
N LEU A 96 3.70 11.48 22.77
CA LEU A 96 2.71 11.69 21.72
C LEU A 96 1.69 10.54 21.66
N LYS A 97 0.52 10.82 21.08
CA LYS A 97 -0.59 9.89 20.99
C LYS A 97 -0.73 9.26 19.61
N PHE A 98 -1.32 8.08 19.58
CA PHE A 98 -1.96 7.58 18.36
C PHE A 98 -3.32 8.30 18.22
N HIS A 99 -3.30 9.45 17.58
CA HIS A 99 -4.45 10.35 17.47
C HIS A 99 -5.55 9.84 16.52
N ARG A 100 -5.19 8.91 15.62
CA ARG A 100 -6.13 8.28 14.70
C ARG A 100 -5.88 6.77 14.63
N VAL A 101 -6.88 5.99 14.99
CA VAL A 101 -6.86 4.52 14.94
C VAL A 101 -8.09 4.06 14.19
N LEU A 102 -7.91 3.38 13.08
CA LEU A 102 -8.98 2.77 12.30
C LEU A 102 -8.79 1.26 12.30
N LYS A 103 -9.72 0.57 12.93
CA LYS A 103 -9.70 -0.90 12.99
C LYS A 103 -9.65 -1.48 11.57
N ASP A 104 -8.89 -2.56 11.40
CA ASP A 104 -8.68 -3.24 10.12
C ASP A 104 -8.05 -2.37 9.02
N PHE A 105 -7.46 -1.23 9.40
CA PHE A 105 -6.73 -0.37 8.48
C PHE A 105 -5.34 -0.01 9.05
N MET A 106 -5.25 0.94 10.01
CA MET A 106 -3.96 1.38 10.54
C MET A 106 -4.08 2.10 11.90
N ILE A 107 -2.95 2.24 12.57
CA ILE A 107 -2.75 3.17 13.70
C ILE A 107 -1.84 4.31 13.24
N GLN A 108 -2.19 5.56 13.51
CA GLN A 108 -1.44 6.75 13.11
C GLN A 108 -1.07 7.60 14.32
N GLY A 109 0.22 7.95 14.40
CA GLY A 109 0.79 8.78 15.46
C GLY A 109 1.85 9.74 14.93
N GLY A 110 2.65 10.34 15.85
CA GLY A 110 3.73 11.24 15.49
C GLY A 110 3.31 12.70 15.29
N ASP A 111 2.07 13.03 15.66
CA ASP A 111 1.55 14.40 15.63
C ASP A 111 1.67 15.07 17.01
N PRO A 112 2.48 16.15 17.17
CA PRO A 112 2.60 16.86 18.43
C PRO A 112 1.34 17.66 18.83
N ALA A 113 0.44 17.97 17.86
CA ALA A 113 -0.85 18.59 18.15
C ALA A 113 -1.92 17.56 18.56
N GLY A 114 -1.72 16.28 18.20
CA GLY A 114 -2.62 15.18 18.55
C GLY A 114 -3.99 15.21 17.86
N ASN A 115 -4.11 15.90 16.74
CA ASN A 115 -5.35 16.07 15.97
C ASN A 115 -5.19 15.89 14.45
N GLY A 116 -3.99 15.52 13.98
CA GLY A 116 -3.64 15.32 12.58
C GLY A 116 -3.01 16.53 11.89
N SER A 117 -2.98 17.71 12.52
CA SER A 117 -2.51 18.95 11.89
C SER A 117 -1.06 19.31 12.22
N GLY A 118 -0.47 18.68 13.23
CA GLY A 118 0.86 19.01 13.72
C GLY A 118 1.98 18.27 13.00
N GLY A 119 3.19 18.79 13.21
CA GLY A 119 4.41 18.22 12.62
C GLY A 119 5.66 18.86 13.18
N PRO A 120 6.83 18.57 12.60
CA PRO A 120 8.11 19.06 13.09
C PRO A 120 8.41 20.52 12.68
N GLY A 121 7.53 21.13 11.89
CA GLY A 121 7.67 22.52 11.38
C GLY A 121 8.32 22.60 9.99
N TYR A 122 8.50 21.46 9.34
CA TYR A 122 8.98 21.36 7.97
C TYR A 122 8.33 20.16 7.26
N ALA A 123 8.45 20.14 5.94
CA ALA A 123 8.06 19.01 5.11
C ALA A 123 9.25 18.51 4.29
N PHE A 124 9.25 17.22 3.88
CA PHE A 124 10.30 16.61 3.05
C PHE A 124 9.72 15.67 1.99
N LYS A 125 10.56 15.30 1.01
CA LYS A 125 10.19 14.51 -0.16
C LYS A 125 9.74 13.09 0.17
N ASP A 126 9.00 12.49 -0.75
CA ASP A 126 8.73 11.06 -0.77
C ASP A 126 9.97 10.27 -1.25
N GLU A 127 10.06 9.02 -0.80
CA GLU A 127 11.05 8.04 -1.27
C GLU A 127 10.32 6.76 -1.68
N PHE A 128 9.65 6.79 -2.84
CA PHE A 128 8.98 5.62 -3.39
C PHE A 128 9.99 4.64 -3.98
N THR A 129 9.91 3.39 -3.53
CA THR A 129 10.80 2.30 -3.91
C THR A 129 9.99 1.05 -4.28
N ASP A 130 10.64 -0.12 -4.29
CA ASP A 130 9.98 -1.42 -4.42
C ASP A 130 9.25 -1.89 -3.16
N LEU A 131 9.36 -1.15 -2.04
CA LEU A 131 8.64 -1.42 -0.80
C LEU A 131 7.13 -1.19 -0.99
N LYS A 132 6.32 -2.11 -0.44
CA LYS A 132 4.87 -2.16 -0.66
C LYS A 132 4.10 -2.30 0.63
N HIS A 133 2.86 -1.81 0.64
CA HIS A 133 1.89 -2.01 1.71
C HIS A 133 1.17 -3.37 1.56
N ASN A 134 1.92 -4.45 1.46
CA ASN A 134 1.42 -5.79 1.07
C ASN A 134 1.05 -6.70 2.25
N LYS A 135 1.09 -6.19 3.47
CA LYS A 135 0.75 -6.92 4.71
C LYS A 135 0.47 -5.98 5.88
N GLY A 136 0.00 -6.53 6.98
CA GLY A 136 -0.02 -5.83 8.27
C GLY A 136 1.39 -5.57 8.80
N GLY A 137 1.53 -4.53 9.63
CA GLY A 137 2.79 -4.16 10.25
C GLY A 137 3.73 -3.34 9.37
N ILE A 138 3.27 -2.81 8.25
CA ILE A 138 4.06 -1.87 7.43
C ILE A 138 4.07 -0.50 8.10
N LEU A 139 5.28 0.03 8.30
CA LEU A 139 5.52 1.40 8.79
C LEU A 139 5.68 2.35 7.61
N SER A 140 4.84 3.37 7.54
CA SER A 140 4.78 4.31 6.42
C SER A 140 4.55 5.75 6.90
N MET A 141 4.96 6.73 6.08
CA MET A 141 4.75 8.15 6.39
C MET A 141 3.31 8.57 6.09
N ALA A 142 2.69 9.26 7.03
CA ALA A 142 1.48 10.03 6.74
C ALA A 142 1.88 11.36 6.08
N ASN A 143 1.11 11.74 5.05
CA ASN A 143 1.30 12.98 4.31
C ASN A 143 -0.05 13.58 3.86
N SER A 144 -0.04 14.83 3.41
CA SER A 144 -1.19 15.56 2.85
C SER A 144 -1.07 15.76 1.33
N GLY A 145 -0.26 14.95 0.67
CA GLY A 145 0.07 15.02 -0.74
C GLY A 145 1.57 14.91 -0.99
N PRO A 146 2.02 14.99 -2.24
CA PRO A 146 3.43 14.81 -2.60
C PRO A 146 4.37 15.74 -1.82
N ALA A 147 5.49 15.19 -1.37
CA ALA A 147 6.57 15.90 -0.67
C ALA A 147 6.12 16.65 0.60
N SER A 148 5.03 16.20 1.25
CA SER A 148 4.52 16.80 2.50
C SER A 148 4.77 15.94 3.73
N ASN A 149 5.73 15.01 3.69
CA ASN A 149 6.10 14.19 4.83
C ASN A 149 6.66 15.05 5.97
N GLY A 150 6.31 14.73 7.20
CA GLY A 150 6.77 15.43 8.40
C GLY A 150 7.23 14.47 9.50
N SER A 151 6.53 14.47 10.64
CA SER A 151 6.76 13.53 11.73
C SER A 151 5.71 12.44 11.84
N GLN A 152 4.54 12.62 11.22
CA GLN A 152 3.45 11.66 11.35
C GLN A 152 3.74 10.38 10.57
N PHE A 153 3.46 9.24 11.19
CA PHE A 153 3.61 7.91 10.61
C PHE A 153 2.40 7.04 10.95
N PHE A 154 2.24 5.95 10.21
CA PHE A 154 1.24 4.95 10.52
C PHE A 154 1.81 3.53 10.41
N ILE A 155 1.17 2.59 11.11
CA ILE A 155 1.45 1.16 11.02
C ILE A 155 0.17 0.46 10.59
N THR A 156 0.23 -0.34 9.53
CA THR A 156 -0.93 -1.02 8.96
C THR A 156 -1.37 -2.22 9.80
N HIS A 157 -2.68 -2.49 9.86
CA HIS A 157 -3.24 -3.74 10.42
C HIS A 157 -3.24 -4.89 9.42
N LYS A 158 -3.40 -4.57 8.12
CA LYS A 158 -3.43 -5.52 7.00
C LYS A 158 -2.76 -4.90 5.77
N ASP A 159 -2.80 -5.58 4.64
CA ASP A 159 -2.39 -5.04 3.35
C ASP A 159 -3.26 -3.85 2.91
N THR A 160 -2.62 -2.85 2.32
CA THR A 160 -3.27 -1.61 1.87
C THR A 160 -2.64 -1.14 0.55
N PRO A 161 -2.75 -1.95 -0.54
CA PRO A 161 -2.00 -1.72 -1.78
C PRO A 161 -2.33 -0.39 -2.48
N TRP A 162 -3.49 0.20 -2.21
CA TRP A 162 -3.86 1.53 -2.73
C TRP A 162 -3.03 2.69 -2.19
N LEU A 163 -2.20 2.46 -1.16
CA LEU A 163 -1.26 3.43 -0.60
C LEU A 163 0.11 3.38 -1.28
N ASP A 164 0.36 2.39 -2.15
CA ASP A 164 1.62 2.25 -2.88
C ASP A 164 1.83 3.42 -3.83
N GLY A 165 3.02 4.03 -3.77
CA GLY A 165 3.34 5.22 -4.57
C GLY A 165 2.65 6.51 -4.10
N VAL A 166 1.93 6.49 -2.96
CA VAL A 166 1.30 7.65 -2.32
C VAL A 166 1.95 7.96 -0.98
N HIS A 167 2.29 6.91 -0.23
CA HIS A 167 2.94 7.02 1.08
C HIS A 167 4.27 6.27 1.09
N THR A 168 5.30 6.87 1.67
CA THR A 168 6.63 6.27 1.74
C THR A 168 6.68 5.17 2.80
N VAL A 169 6.82 3.92 2.36
CA VAL A 169 7.12 2.79 3.26
C VAL A 169 8.58 2.89 3.70
N PHE A 170 8.85 2.92 5.02
CA PHE A 170 10.21 3.05 5.54
C PHE A 170 10.57 2.06 6.65
N GLY A 171 9.70 1.07 6.91
CA GLY A 171 9.96 0.01 7.87
C GLY A 171 8.84 -1.02 7.95
N HIS A 172 9.06 -2.00 8.80
CA HIS A 172 8.05 -3.01 9.09
C HIS A 172 8.21 -3.57 10.52
N VAL A 173 7.10 -3.97 11.12
CA VAL A 173 7.06 -4.59 12.45
C VAL A 173 7.71 -5.96 12.40
N THR A 174 8.68 -6.18 13.29
CA THR A 174 9.35 -7.47 13.50
C THR A 174 8.85 -8.19 14.74
N GLN A 175 8.37 -7.42 15.75
CA GLN A 175 7.76 -7.96 16.97
C GLN A 175 6.69 -6.98 17.49
N GLY A 176 5.66 -7.52 18.15
CA GLY A 176 4.61 -6.69 18.77
C GLY A 176 3.44 -6.36 17.82
N MET A 177 3.18 -7.18 16.79
CA MET A 177 1.99 -7.00 15.97
C MET A 177 0.68 -7.16 16.77
N ASP A 178 0.68 -7.99 17.81
CA ASP A 178 -0.42 -8.11 18.77
C ASP A 178 -0.64 -6.81 19.55
N VAL A 179 0.44 -6.05 19.83
CA VAL A 179 0.35 -4.72 20.46
C VAL A 179 -0.23 -3.72 19.46
N VAL A 180 0.23 -3.71 18.20
CA VAL A 180 -0.35 -2.86 17.13
C VAL A 180 -1.87 -3.04 17.06
N ASN A 181 -2.35 -4.29 17.11
CA ASN A 181 -3.77 -4.62 17.05
C ASN A 181 -4.56 -4.24 18.32
N LYS A 182 -3.88 -4.00 19.44
CA LYS A 182 -4.49 -3.58 20.72
C LYS A 182 -4.48 -2.06 20.95
N ILE A 183 -3.73 -1.31 20.13
CA ILE A 183 -3.68 0.15 20.24
C ILE A 183 -5.07 0.73 19.94
N GLU A 184 -5.50 1.62 20.82
CA GLU A 184 -6.73 2.39 20.73
C GLU A 184 -6.43 3.87 20.54
N GLN A 185 -7.41 4.61 20.06
CA GLN A 185 -7.25 6.05 19.87
C GLN A 185 -6.91 6.74 21.21
N ASN A 186 -5.90 7.60 21.17
CA ASN A 186 -5.29 8.31 22.28
C ASN A 186 -4.37 7.46 23.19
N ASP A 187 -4.11 6.20 22.88
CA ASP A 187 -2.98 5.50 23.49
C ASP A 187 -1.66 6.25 23.22
N GLN A 188 -0.72 6.18 24.16
CA GLN A 188 0.49 7.00 24.12
C GLN A 188 1.71 6.21 23.67
N ILE A 189 2.56 6.87 22.93
CA ILE A 189 3.97 6.50 22.72
C ILE A 189 4.72 6.99 23.96
N ILE A 190 5.11 6.08 24.84
CA ILE A 190 5.86 6.43 26.06
C ILE A 190 7.27 6.87 25.68
N LYS A 191 7.91 6.10 24.75
CA LYS A 191 9.28 6.34 24.30
C LYS A 191 9.59 5.61 23.01
N ILE A 192 10.41 6.23 22.16
CA ILE A 192 11.03 5.54 21.00
C ILE A 192 12.55 5.49 21.21
N THR A 193 13.10 4.27 21.18
CA THR A 193 14.56 4.06 21.28
C THR A 193 15.09 3.42 20.01
N ILE A 194 16.16 3.97 19.45
CA ILE A 194 16.80 3.48 18.23
C ILE A 194 17.97 2.56 18.60
N SER A 195 17.98 1.37 18.02
CA SER A 195 19.11 0.44 18.10
C SER A 195 19.70 0.16 16.72
N ARG A 196 21.03 0.09 16.64
CA ARG A 196 21.79 -0.15 15.42
C ARG A 196 22.63 -1.41 15.58
N LYS A 197 22.48 -2.37 14.67
CA LYS A 197 23.21 -3.65 14.68
C LYS A 197 23.89 -3.86 13.34
N GLY A 198 25.18 -4.18 13.37
CA GLY A 198 26.02 -4.38 12.18
C GLY A 198 26.72 -3.12 11.67
N ALA A 199 27.79 -3.33 10.92
CA ALA A 199 28.73 -2.27 10.54
C ALA A 199 28.10 -1.14 9.72
N LEU A 200 27.19 -1.45 8.81
CA LEU A 200 26.51 -0.45 7.98
C LEU A 200 25.49 0.37 8.80
N ALA A 201 24.74 -0.27 9.67
CA ALA A 201 23.78 0.41 10.53
C ALA A 201 24.47 1.36 11.54
N LEU A 202 25.63 0.97 12.06
CA LEU A 202 26.43 1.82 12.96
C LEU A 202 27.00 3.07 12.27
N LYS A 203 27.27 3.00 10.96
CA LYS A 203 27.75 4.14 10.16
C LYS A 203 26.61 5.08 9.72
N PHE A 204 25.34 4.71 9.89
CA PHE A 204 24.22 5.52 9.48
C PHE A 204 24.08 6.76 10.38
N ASN A 205 24.53 7.91 9.88
CA ASN A 205 24.40 9.19 10.56
C ASN A 205 23.12 9.92 10.12
N ALA A 206 22.06 9.72 10.88
CA ALA A 206 20.76 10.28 10.58
C ALA A 206 20.75 11.82 10.48
N VAL A 207 21.44 12.50 11.40
CA VAL A 207 21.50 13.96 11.41
C VAL A 207 22.17 14.48 10.15
N LYS A 208 23.33 13.89 9.79
CA LYS A 208 24.06 14.30 8.59
C LYS A 208 23.24 14.07 7.31
N ILE A 209 22.67 12.87 7.16
CA ILE A 209 21.88 12.51 5.96
C ILE A 209 20.71 13.46 5.78
N PHE A 210 19.97 13.73 6.85
CA PHE A 210 18.81 14.63 6.77
C PHE A 210 19.24 16.08 6.54
N SER A 211 20.34 16.54 7.17
CA SER A 211 20.87 17.89 6.98
C SER A 211 21.38 18.12 5.56
N ASP A 212 22.11 17.16 4.99
CA ASP A 212 22.59 17.22 3.61
C ASP A 212 21.41 17.30 2.63
N TYR A 213 20.39 16.47 2.82
CA TYR A 213 19.15 16.57 2.04
C TYR A 213 18.48 17.94 2.19
N TYR A 214 18.33 18.41 3.42
CA TYR A 214 17.57 19.64 3.69
C TYR A 214 18.29 20.89 3.13
N ALA A 215 19.62 20.91 3.15
CA ALA A 215 20.43 21.96 2.53
C ALA A 215 20.26 22.02 1.01
N ASN A 216 20.08 20.86 0.36
CA ASN A 216 19.95 20.74 -1.10
C ASN A 216 18.49 20.64 -1.57
N LYS A 217 17.51 20.70 -0.66
CA LYS A 217 16.10 20.47 -0.92
C LYS A 217 15.53 21.30 -2.09
N ALA A 218 15.93 22.55 -2.21
CA ALA A 218 15.46 23.44 -3.27
C ALA A 218 15.95 23.01 -4.67
N GLU A 219 17.19 22.51 -4.77
CA GLU A 219 17.74 22.00 -6.02
C GLU A 219 17.14 20.64 -6.37
N ASP A 220 17.00 19.75 -5.39
CA ASP A 220 16.34 18.46 -5.56
C ASP A 220 14.90 18.62 -6.01
N ALA A 221 14.18 19.59 -5.45
CA ALA A 221 12.80 19.90 -5.87
C ALA A 221 12.72 20.37 -7.32
N LYS A 222 13.67 21.19 -7.78
CA LYS A 222 13.74 21.59 -9.20
C LYS A 222 14.02 20.42 -10.13
N LYS A 223 14.96 19.54 -9.76
CA LYS A 223 15.28 18.34 -10.52
C LYS A 223 14.06 17.40 -10.61
N GLN A 224 13.37 17.20 -9.47
CA GLN A 224 12.18 16.36 -9.44
C GLN A 224 11.05 16.94 -10.28
N ALA A 225 10.79 18.25 -10.19
CA ALA A 225 9.77 18.91 -11.01
C ALA A 225 10.04 18.78 -12.52
N ALA A 226 11.30 18.81 -12.93
CA ALA A 226 11.68 18.58 -14.34
C ALA A 226 11.36 17.14 -14.77
N ILE A 227 11.71 16.15 -13.95
CA ILE A 227 11.40 14.73 -14.18
C ILE A 227 9.88 14.49 -14.23
N ASP A 228 9.13 15.08 -13.31
CA ASP A 228 7.68 14.94 -13.24
C ASP A 228 7.00 15.55 -14.49
N THR A 229 7.52 16.68 -14.96
CA THR A 229 7.04 17.34 -16.19
C THR A 229 7.30 16.46 -17.41
N GLU A 230 8.49 15.86 -17.53
CA GLU A 230 8.83 14.95 -18.60
C GLU A 230 7.95 13.68 -18.56
N ASN A 231 7.77 13.10 -17.38
CA ASN A 231 6.92 11.91 -17.19
C ASN A 231 5.45 12.22 -17.54
N LYS A 232 4.94 13.37 -17.14
CA LYS A 232 3.58 13.83 -17.46
C LYS A 232 3.40 14.00 -18.97
N ALA A 233 4.40 14.56 -19.65
CA ALA A 233 4.39 14.69 -21.12
C ALA A 233 4.40 13.31 -21.82
N LYS A 234 5.24 12.37 -21.34
CA LYS A 234 5.26 10.98 -21.86
C LYS A 234 3.92 10.27 -21.65
N GLN A 235 3.31 10.39 -20.48
CA GLN A 235 2.01 9.81 -20.20
C GLN A 235 0.90 10.42 -21.06
N ALA A 236 0.90 11.74 -21.23
CA ALA A 236 -0.04 12.42 -22.12
C ALA A 236 0.10 11.95 -23.58
N ALA A 237 1.33 11.76 -24.06
CA ALA A 237 1.58 11.24 -25.42
C ALA A 237 1.06 9.80 -25.58
N ILE A 238 1.30 8.92 -24.59
CA ILE A 238 0.79 7.54 -24.59
C ILE A 238 -0.75 7.54 -24.58
N GLN A 239 -1.37 8.38 -23.76
CA GLN A 239 -2.83 8.48 -23.71
C GLN A 239 -3.43 9.00 -25.02
N ALA A 240 -2.79 10.00 -25.63
CA ALA A 240 -3.20 10.52 -26.93
C ALA A 240 -3.12 9.45 -28.03
N GLU A 241 -2.04 8.68 -28.06
CA GLU A 241 -1.87 7.58 -29.02
C GLU A 241 -2.89 6.46 -28.79
N ASN A 242 -3.10 6.04 -27.56
CA ASN A 242 -4.11 5.04 -27.21
C ASN A 242 -5.52 5.51 -27.62
N LYS A 243 -5.83 6.81 -27.40
CA LYS A 243 -7.10 7.41 -27.83
C LYS A 243 -7.21 7.42 -29.35
N ARG A 244 -6.13 7.72 -30.07
CA ARG A 244 -6.12 7.68 -31.54
C ARG A 244 -6.43 6.27 -32.07
N ILE A 245 -5.72 5.26 -31.54
CA ILE A 245 -5.93 3.84 -31.91
C ILE A 245 -7.36 3.41 -31.60
N TYR A 246 -7.88 3.79 -30.41
CA TYR A 246 -9.26 3.49 -30.03
C TYR A 246 -10.29 4.11 -30.99
N LEU A 247 -10.13 5.38 -31.33
CA LEU A 247 -11.03 6.08 -32.27
C LEU A 247 -10.89 5.58 -33.70
N GLU A 248 -9.71 5.16 -34.14
CA GLU A 248 -9.51 4.52 -35.44
C GLU A 248 -10.27 3.20 -35.52
N LYS A 249 -10.22 2.39 -34.46
CA LYS A 249 -10.89 1.10 -34.40
C LYS A 249 -12.41 1.20 -34.20
N TYR A 250 -12.88 2.09 -33.34
CA TYR A 250 -14.27 2.13 -32.89
C TYR A 250 -15.01 3.41 -33.24
N GLY A 251 -14.36 4.43 -33.79
CA GLY A 251 -14.93 5.77 -33.97
C GLY A 251 -16.18 5.79 -34.85
N THR A 252 -16.27 4.93 -35.87
CA THR A 252 -17.48 4.79 -36.69
C THR A 252 -18.64 4.23 -35.89
N VAL A 253 -18.42 3.15 -35.15
CA VAL A 253 -19.43 2.52 -34.32
C VAL A 253 -19.92 3.48 -33.22
N ILE A 254 -19.01 4.21 -32.59
CA ILE A 254 -19.34 5.23 -31.57
C ILE A 254 -20.27 6.30 -32.15
N LYS A 255 -19.96 6.84 -33.34
CA LYS A 255 -20.78 7.84 -34.03
C LYS A 255 -22.17 7.31 -34.41
N GLU A 256 -22.23 6.10 -34.90
CA GLU A 256 -23.50 5.43 -35.23
C GLU A 256 -24.36 5.22 -33.99
N LYS A 257 -23.75 4.79 -32.87
CA LYS A 257 -24.46 4.63 -31.60
C LYS A 257 -24.94 5.96 -31.04
N ALA A 258 -24.13 7.01 -31.07
CA ALA A 258 -24.55 8.35 -30.64
C ALA A 258 -25.73 8.87 -31.46
N ALA A 259 -25.68 8.72 -32.78
CA ALA A 259 -26.78 9.09 -33.66
C ALA A 259 -28.06 8.30 -33.39
N PHE A 260 -27.94 6.99 -33.19
CA PHE A 260 -29.05 6.11 -32.82
C PHE A 260 -29.68 6.54 -31.48
N LEU A 261 -28.88 6.78 -30.46
CA LEU A 261 -29.35 7.23 -29.14
C LEU A 261 -30.07 8.58 -29.22
N ALA A 262 -29.53 9.54 -29.98
CA ALA A 262 -30.15 10.85 -30.18
C ALA A 262 -31.51 10.72 -30.90
N ALA A 263 -31.59 9.91 -31.96
CA ALA A 263 -32.82 9.68 -32.69
C ALA A 263 -33.91 8.98 -31.86
N THR A 264 -33.52 7.98 -31.06
CA THR A 264 -34.45 7.21 -30.24
C THR A 264 -34.95 8.00 -29.03
N LYS A 265 -34.15 8.92 -28.48
CA LYS A 265 -34.54 9.78 -27.34
C LYS A 265 -35.80 10.59 -27.63
N ALA A 266 -35.99 11.03 -28.88
CA ALA A 266 -37.19 11.79 -29.29
C ALA A 266 -38.46 10.96 -29.28
N THR A 267 -38.38 9.63 -29.35
CA THR A 267 -39.52 8.69 -29.41
C THR A 267 -39.67 7.91 -28.09
N ALA A 268 -38.91 8.25 -27.06
CA ALA A 268 -38.90 7.51 -25.80
C ALA A 268 -40.19 7.71 -24.99
N THR A 269 -40.66 6.61 -24.43
CA THR A 269 -41.77 6.63 -23.45
C THR A 269 -41.20 6.87 -22.07
N THR A 270 -41.75 7.84 -21.33
CA THR A 270 -41.36 8.13 -19.94
C THR A 270 -42.27 7.45 -18.95
N THR A 271 -41.72 6.69 -18.01
CA THR A 271 -42.44 6.10 -16.89
C THR A 271 -42.77 7.10 -15.79
N ALA A 272 -43.63 6.75 -14.85
CA ALA A 272 -43.92 7.57 -13.66
C ALA A 272 -42.68 7.81 -12.77
N SER A 273 -41.67 6.93 -12.81
CA SER A 273 -40.39 7.08 -12.09
C SER A 273 -39.36 7.95 -12.84
N GLY A 274 -39.71 8.46 -14.03
CA GLY A 274 -38.79 9.25 -14.86
C GLY A 274 -37.86 8.43 -15.76
N LEU A 275 -37.95 7.10 -15.74
CA LEU A 275 -37.20 6.23 -16.67
C LEU A 275 -37.76 6.41 -18.08
N GLN A 276 -36.89 6.65 -19.05
CA GLN A 276 -37.20 6.70 -20.47
C GLN A 276 -36.80 5.39 -21.16
N TYR A 277 -37.67 4.85 -22.01
CA TYR A 277 -37.37 3.65 -22.77
C TYR A 277 -37.96 3.70 -24.16
N VAL A 278 -37.35 2.98 -25.10
CA VAL A 278 -37.89 2.73 -26.45
C VAL A 278 -37.90 1.22 -26.67
N LEU A 279 -39.03 0.70 -27.07
CA LEU A 279 -39.17 -0.71 -27.45
C LEU A 279 -38.80 -0.86 -28.92
N LEU A 280 -37.59 -1.40 -29.19
CA LEU A 280 -37.10 -1.59 -30.56
C LEU A 280 -37.78 -2.79 -31.26
N GLN A 281 -38.14 -3.82 -30.48
CA GLN A 281 -38.80 -5.03 -30.99
C GLN A 281 -39.76 -5.55 -29.94
N LYS A 282 -41.01 -5.77 -30.35
CA LYS A 282 -42.00 -6.39 -29.47
C LYS A 282 -41.68 -7.87 -29.29
N GLY A 283 -41.62 -8.31 -28.04
CA GLY A 283 -41.45 -9.72 -27.69
C GLY A 283 -42.75 -10.53 -27.82
N THR A 284 -42.70 -11.78 -27.40
CA THR A 284 -43.87 -12.62 -27.22
C THR A 284 -44.57 -12.21 -25.92
N ASP A 285 -45.89 -12.35 -25.82
CA ASP A 285 -46.64 -11.99 -24.62
C ASP A 285 -46.45 -12.99 -23.44
N VAL A 286 -45.51 -13.92 -23.57
CA VAL A 286 -45.16 -14.91 -22.53
C VAL A 286 -44.34 -14.24 -21.45
N LYS A 287 -44.87 -14.18 -20.23
CA LYS A 287 -44.15 -13.65 -19.06
C LYS A 287 -43.50 -14.79 -18.27
N PRO A 288 -42.27 -14.63 -17.79
CA PRO A 288 -41.68 -15.61 -16.91
C PRO A 288 -42.47 -15.73 -15.60
N ALA A 289 -42.52 -16.94 -15.03
CA ALA A 289 -43.15 -17.18 -13.75
C ALA A 289 -42.41 -16.45 -12.62
N ASN A 290 -43.13 -16.10 -11.54
CA ASN A 290 -42.50 -15.51 -10.35
C ASN A 290 -41.41 -16.43 -9.79
N GLY A 291 -40.23 -15.87 -9.54
CA GLY A 291 -39.04 -16.63 -9.05
C GLY A 291 -38.20 -17.28 -10.14
N SER A 292 -38.54 -17.11 -11.42
CA SER A 292 -37.71 -17.60 -12.53
C SER A 292 -36.40 -16.83 -12.63
N THR A 293 -35.30 -17.53 -12.93
CA THR A 293 -34.02 -16.89 -13.30
C THR A 293 -34.09 -16.39 -14.73
N ILE A 294 -33.79 -15.12 -14.93
CA ILE A 294 -33.80 -14.48 -16.25
C ILE A 294 -32.34 -14.20 -16.65
N TYR A 295 -31.98 -14.58 -17.88
CA TYR A 295 -30.70 -14.23 -18.49
C TYR A 295 -30.96 -13.17 -19.56
N PHE A 296 -30.15 -12.08 -19.51
CA PHE A 296 -30.22 -11.02 -20.53
C PHE A 296 -28.86 -10.56 -20.91
N LYS A 297 -28.73 -10.06 -22.15
CA LYS A 297 -27.54 -9.36 -22.62
C LYS A 297 -27.82 -7.87 -22.65
N TYR A 298 -26.85 -7.08 -22.27
CA TYR A 298 -26.97 -5.63 -22.22
C TYR A 298 -25.67 -4.95 -22.64
N ALA A 299 -25.78 -3.73 -23.14
CA ALA A 299 -24.68 -2.80 -23.29
C ALA A 299 -25.16 -1.41 -22.88
N GLY A 300 -24.43 -0.78 -21.96
CA GLY A 300 -24.66 0.58 -21.50
C GLY A 300 -23.78 1.56 -22.26
N TYR A 301 -24.37 2.63 -22.79
CA TYR A 301 -23.68 3.66 -23.53
C TYR A 301 -23.91 5.02 -22.90
N PHE A 302 -22.88 5.87 -22.93
CA PHE A 302 -23.05 7.30 -22.74
C PHE A 302 -23.74 7.94 -23.96
N GLU A 303 -24.26 9.15 -23.81
CA GLU A 303 -24.93 9.87 -24.91
C GLU A 303 -24.02 10.12 -26.12
N ASP A 304 -22.70 10.14 -25.91
CA ASP A 304 -21.69 10.28 -26.96
C ASP A 304 -21.39 8.98 -27.72
N GLY A 305 -22.09 7.88 -27.38
CA GLY A 305 -21.97 6.56 -28.03
C GLY A 305 -20.85 5.68 -27.47
N ASN A 306 -20.06 6.15 -26.49
CA ASN A 306 -19.08 5.33 -25.81
C ASN A 306 -19.76 4.34 -24.87
N VAL A 307 -19.30 3.07 -24.86
CA VAL A 307 -19.77 2.05 -23.95
C VAL A 307 -19.18 2.26 -22.56
N PHE A 308 -19.98 2.14 -21.49
CA PHE A 308 -19.50 2.17 -20.11
C PHE A 308 -19.64 0.83 -19.41
N ASP A 309 -20.55 -0.04 -19.87
CA ASP A 309 -20.71 -1.38 -19.31
C ASP A 309 -21.40 -2.31 -20.29
N THR A 310 -21.04 -3.59 -20.29
CA THR A 310 -21.62 -4.60 -21.19
C THR A 310 -21.33 -6.01 -20.69
N ASN A 311 -22.24 -6.94 -21.00
CA ASN A 311 -21.99 -8.37 -20.88
C ASN A 311 -21.92 -9.10 -22.24
N PHE A 312 -21.75 -8.38 -23.33
CA PHE A 312 -21.35 -8.95 -24.61
C PHE A 312 -19.84 -9.19 -24.62
N GLU A 313 -19.38 -10.24 -25.30
CA GLU A 313 -17.95 -10.53 -25.48
C GLU A 313 -17.27 -9.59 -26.49
N GLU A 314 -18.06 -9.00 -27.40
CA GLU A 314 -17.59 -8.03 -28.41
C GLU A 314 -18.59 -6.88 -28.49
N VAL A 315 -18.17 -5.68 -28.12
CA VAL A 315 -18.93 -4.42 -28.28
C VAL A 315 -18.00 -3.33 -28.78
#